data_34f46473c25bcff89f54ef8c5a4acd0c
#
_entry.id   34f46473c25bcff89f54ef8c5a4acd0c
#
_cell.length_a   1.000
_cell.length_b   1.000
_cell.length_c   1.000
_cell.angle_alpha   90.00
_cell.angle_beta   90.00
_cell.angle_gamma   90.00
#
_symmetry.space_group_name_H-M   'P 1'
#
loop_
_entity.id
_entity.type
_entity.pdbx_description
1 polymer ?
#
loop_
_entity_poly.entity_id
_entity_poly.type
_entity_poly.pdbx_seq_one_letter_code
_entity_poly.pdbx_strand_id
1 'polypeptide(L)'
;MNTYLAVDFGGGSGRVMAGSICQGTLKLEEVYRFPNRQVRMGNHVYWDFLALFDEMKNGLRQAVRKGYRIRSIGIDTWGVDFGLIDRNGNLLGNPVCYRDPRTDGLPEEFFGDNLVRHYSEAGIQVMSINTLFQLYSMKKSGDTQLEVADRLLFMPDLFSYFLTGVANNEYCIASTSELLEARSRTWNQPLIQRLGVPAHLFGDIVMPGTVRGKLKREIAEEIGLTDEVDVIAVGSHDTASAVYAIPSTQVDKSRCAFLSSGTWSLLGVELDEPILTEEACRAGFTNEGGVGGKIRFLQNITGLWILQRLIAQWKERGERCGYDFLLSAAESADIPSVIDVDDKIFQNPVDMEDAIAEYCEAHGQPIPETYGEVVRCVLQSLALRYKQGIDQLNRLLPAPIEQLNIIGGGSVSYTHLRAHETSQ
;
A
#
# COMPACT_ATOMS: atom_id res chain seq x y z
N MET A 1 15.47 11.80 26.34
CA MET A 1 14.05 11.68 25.93
C MET A 1 13.88 10.29 25.29
N ASN A 2 12.77 9.60 25.52
CA ASN A 2 12.50 8.33 24.83
C ASN A 2 12.16 8.62 23.37
N THR A 3 12.77 7.84 22.48
CA THR A 3 12.57 7.94 21.02
C THR A 3 12.06 6.62 20.49
N TYR A 4 11.12 6.67 19.60
CA TYR A 4 10.50 5.54 18.89
C TYR A 4 10.89 5.65 17.42
N LEU A 5 11.41 4.58 16.84
CA LEU A 5 11.78 4.57 15.43
C LEU A 5 10.68 3.93 14.60
N ALA A 6 10.30 4.59 13.52
CA ALA A 6 9.44 4.05 12.50
C ALA A 6 10.25 3.85 11.21
N VAL A 7 10.20 2.66 10.65
CA VAL A 7 10.79 2.34 9.36
C VAL A 7 9.65 2.14 8.37
N ASP A 8 9.52 3.07 7.44
CA ASP A 8 8.46 3.12 6.43
C ASP A 8 9.06 2.80 5.07
N PHE A 9 8.66 1.65 4.51
CA PHE A 9 9.05 1.22 3.18
C PHE A 9 7.93 1.44 2.17
N GLY A 10 8.06 2.47 1.36
CA GLY A 10 7.18 2.65 0.21
C GLY A 10 7.69 1.94 -1.05
N GLY A 11 6.87 1.87 -2.09
CA GLY A 11 7.21 1.20 -3.35
C GLY A 11 8.40 1.79 -4.12
N GLY A 12 8.80 3.04 -3.86
CA GLY A 12 9.91 3.72 -4.54
C GLY A 12 11.02 4.22 -3.62
N SER A 13 10.79 4.32 -2.32
CA SER A 13 11.78 4.74 -1.32
C SER A 13 11.40 4.26 0.05
N GLY A 14 12.39 4.12 0.94
CA GLY A 14 12.17 3.89 2.35
C GLY A 14 12.76 5.03 3.19
N ARG A 15 12.33 5.12 4.44
CA ARG A 15 12.83 6.09 5.40
C ARG A 15 12.79 5.56 6.83
N VAL A 16 13.69 6.10 7.64
CA VAL A 16 13.69 5.89 9.10
C VAL A 16 13.35 7.22 9.76
N MET A 17 12.27 7.23 10.53
CA MET A 17 11.78 8.37 11.28
C MET A 17 12.04 8.18 12.75
N ALA A 18 12.45 9.23 13.43
CA ALA A 18 12.53 9.29 14.89
C ALA A 18 11.36 10.11 15.44
N GLY A 19 10.52 9.49 16.26
CA GLY A 19 9.41 10.14 16.95
C GLY A 19 9.67 10.23 18.45
N SER A 20 9.39 11.39 19.05
CA SER A 20 9.44 11.58 20.50
C SER A 20 8.33 12.52 20.97
N ILE A 21 7.82 12.27 22.19
CA ILE A 21 6.79 13.12 22.80
C ILE A 21 7.48 14.05 23.80
N CYS A 22 7.35 15.36 23.57
CA CYS A 22 7.89 16.39 24.41
C CYS A 22 6.76 17.35 24.83
N GLN A 23 6.48 17.42 26.14
CA GLN A 23 5.42 18.26 26.70
C GLN A 23 4.04 18.07 26.00
N GLY A 24 3.70 16.81 25.70
CA GLY A 24 2.44 16.47 25.02
C GLY A 24 2.44 16.66 23.49
N THR A 25 3.54 17.15 22.93
CA THR A 25 3.67 17.37 21.48
C THR A 25 4.55 16.28 20.86
N LEU A 26 4.07 15.67 19.80
CA LEU A 26 4.85 14.74 18.97
C LEU A 26 5.85 15.54 18.13
N LYS A 27 7.12 15.17 18.24
CA LYS A 27 8.21 15.65 17.38
C LYS A 27 8.64 14.51 16.46
N LEU A 28 8.68 14.75 15.17
CA LEU A 28 9.13 13.82 14.15
C LEU A 28 10.36 14.37 13.44
N GLU A 29 11.34 13.51 13.19
CA GLU A 29 12.54 13.83 12.43
C GLU A 29 12.83 12.69 11.45
N GLU A 30 13.03 13.01 10.17
CA GLU A 30 13.57 12.05 9.21
C GLU A 30 15.06 11.85 9.48
N VAL A 31 15.41 10.64 9.88
CA VAL A 31 16.80 10.29 10.22
C VAL A 31 17.59 9.85 9.02
N TYR A 32 16.92 9.08 8.14
CA TYR A 32 17.55 8.50 6.97
C TYR A 32 16.52 8.21 5.90
N ARG A 33 16.90 8.38 4.63
CA ARG A 33 16.08 8.04 3.46
C ARG A 33 16.93 7.27 2.46
N PHE A 34 16.32 6.28 1.80
CA PHE A 34 16.98 5.42 0.82
C PHE A 34 16.03 5.05 -0.32
N PRO A 35 16.56 4.72 -1.50
CA PRO A 35 15.76 4.26 -2.62
C PRO A 35 15.29 2.82 -2.40
N ASN A 36 14.08 2.50 -2.84
CA ASN A 36 13.60 1.14 -3.00
C ASN A 36 13.54 0.82 -4.50
N ARG A 37 14.28 -0.18 -4.94
CA ARG A 37 14.40 -0.53 -6.35
C ARG A 37 13.88 -1.93 -6.60
N GLN A 38 13.14 -2.05 -7.69
CA GLN A 38 12.77 -3.36 -8.25
C GLN A 38 13.89 -3.81 -9.19
N VAL A 39 14.22 -5.09 -9.13
CA VAL A 39 15.28 -5.69 -9.92
C VAL A 39 14.69 -6.77 -10.82
N ARG A 40 14.80 -6.59 -12.13
CA ARG A 40 14.43 -7.64 -13.09
C ARG A 40 15.59 -8.63 -13.21
N MET A 41 15.28 -9.91 -12.97
CA MET A 41 16.25 -11.00 -13.16
C MET A 41 15.52 -12.22 -13.75
N GLY A 42 15.98 -12.67 -14.91
CA GLY A 42 15.27 -13.71 -15.67
C GLY A 42 13.88 -13.26 -16.07
N ASN A 43 12.89 -14.06 -15.73
CA ASN A 43 11.49 -13.81 -16.09
C ASN A 43 10.72 -13.03 -15.02
N HIS A 44 11.34 -12.69 -13.89
CA HIS A 44 10.67 -12.09 -12.75
C HIS A 44 11.23 -10.73 -12.37
N VAL A 45 10.42 -9.99 -11.63
CA VAL A 45 10.76 -8.72 -10.98
C VAL A 45 10.79 -8.95 -9.47
N TYR A 46 11.90 -8.62 -8.84
CA TYR A 46 12.15 -8.86 -7.41
C TYR A 46 12.29 -7.56 -6.64
N TRP A 47 11.95 -7.61 -5.37
CA TRP A 47 12.45 -6.65 -4.39
C TRP A 47 13.85 -7.09 -3.95
N ASP A 48 14.80 -6.16 -3.91
CA ASP A 48 16.14 -6.44 -3.34
C ASP A 48 16.07 -6.39 -1.81
N PHE A 49 15.52 -7.45 -1.23
CA PHE A 49 15.32 -7.53 0.22
C PHE A 49 16.62 -7.38 1.01
N LEU A 50 17.72 -7.92 0.50
CA LEU A 50 19.02 -7.85 1.19
C LEU A 50 19.52 -6.41 1.26
N ALA A 51 19.42 -5.67 0.16
CA ALA A 51 19.77 -4.25 0.14
C ALA A 51 18.83 -3.42 1.04
N LEU A 52 17.52 -3.68 1.00
CA LEU A 52 16.55 -2.99 1.86
C LEU A 52 16.80 -3.25 3.34
N PHE A 53 17.17 -4.48 3.72
CA PHE A 53 17.51 -4.83 5.11
C PHE A 53 18.78 -4.11 5.57
N ASP A 54 19.79 -4.01 4.70
CA ASP A 54 21.01 -3.27 5.00
C ASP A 54 20.77 -1.77 5.13
N GLU A 55 19.94 -1.19 4.25
CA GLU A 55 19.54 0.22 4.32
C GLU A 55 18.72 0.53 5.59
N MET A 56 17.85 -0.38 6.02
CA MET A 56 17.18 -0.26 7.32
C MET A 56 18.22 -0.19 8.45
N LYS A 57 19.19 -1.10 8.49
CA LYS A 57 20.27 -1.07 9.51
C LYS A 57 21.09 0.21 9.44
N ASN A 58 21.37 0.74 8.24
CA ASN A 58 22.05 2.02 8.04
C ASN A 58 21.25 3.16 8.70
N GLY A 59 19.94 3.20 8.50
CA GLY A 59 19.07 4.18 9.14
C GLY A 59 19.03 4.04 10.67
N LEU A 60 18.92 2.82 11.19
CA LEU A 60 19.00 2.56 12.64
C LEU A 60 20.34 3.00 13.22
N ARG A 61 21.45 2.70 12.54
CA ARG A 61 22.82 3.13 12.91
C ARG A 61 22.93 4.66 12.96
N GLN A 62 22.29 5.35 12.01
CA GLN A 62 22.25 6.82 12.02
C GLN A 62 21.48 7.37 13.23
N ALA A 63 20.36 6.74 13.61
CA ALA A 63 19.62 7.11 14.81
C ALA A 63 20.46 6.94 16.07
N VAL A 64 21.21 5.83 16.19
CA VAL A 64 22.14 5.61 17.30
C VAL A 64 23.22 6.69 17.34
N ARG A 65 23.86 7.03 16.20
CA ARG A 65 24.89 8.07 16.11
C ARG A 65 24.38 9.48 16.48
N LYS A 66 23.09 9.77 16.24
CA LYS A 66 22.45 11.01 16.69
C LYS A 66 22.19 11.05 18.20
N GLY A 67 22.45 9.96 18.92
CA GLY A 67 22.33 9.87 20.36
C GLY A 67 20.90 9.71 20.86
N TYR A 68 19.98 9.20 20.03
CA TYR A 68 18.60 8.92 20.46
C TYR A 68 18.58 7.77 21.46
N ARG A 69 17.78 7.91 22.51
CA ARG A 69 17.45 6.83 23.42
C ARG A 69 16.27 6.03 22.84
N ILE A 70 16.62 5.03 22.04
CA ILE A 70 15.64 4.24 21.31
C ILE A 70 14.92 3.28 22.26
N ARG A 71 13.58 3.27 22.20
CA ARG A 71 12.73 2.41 23.03
C ARG A 71 12.07 1.29 22.23
N SER A 72 11.68 1.59 21.00
CA SER A 72 11.11 0.58 20.13
C SER A 72 11.32 0.93 18.65
N ILE A 73 11.16 -0.10 17.81
CA ILE A 73 11.18 -0.03 16.36
C ILE A 73 9.85 -0.59 15.86
N GLY A 74 9.15 0.17 15.01
CA GLY A 74 7.98 -0.27 14.24
C GLY A 74 8.32 -0.25 12.76
N ILE A 75 7.74 -1.19 12.00
CA ILE A 75 7.99 -1.34 10.56
C ILE A 75 6.67 -1.44 9.84
N ASP A 76 6.47 -0.62 8.82
CA ASP A 76 5.40 -0.77 7.85
C ASP A 76 5.94 -0.81 6.42
N THR A 77 5.17 -1.41 5.52
CA THR A 77 5.51 -1.54 4.11
C THR A 77 4.26 -1.47 3.25
N TRP A 78 4.46 -1.54 1.93
CA TRP A 78 3.38 -1.82 0.98
C TRP A 78 2.75 -3.19 1.24
N GLY A 79 1.53 -3.42 0.74
CA GLY A 79 0.75 -4.65 0.90
C GLY A 79 1.18 -5.83 0.02
N VAL A 80 0.54 -6.95 0.21
CA VAL A 80 0.45 -8.17 -0.60
C VAL A 80 1.71 -9.00 -0.79
N ASP A 81 2.92 -8.42 -0.72
CA ASP A 81 4.17 -9.14 -0.98
C ASP A 81 4.71 -9.84 0.27
N PHE A 82 5.40 -10.95 0.04
CA PHE A 82 5.89 -11.83 1.08
C PHE A 82 7.23 -12.48 0.72
N GLY A 83 7.92 -12.98 1.72
CA GLY A 83 9.04 -13.89 1.57
C GLY A 83 8.77 -15.22 2.27
N LEU A 84 9.50 -16.25 1.85
CA LEU A 84 9.45 -17.58 2.44
C LEU A 84 10.75 -17.85 3.20
N ILE A 85 10.62 -18.42 4.39
CA ILE A 85 11.77 -18.89 5.19
C ILE A 85 11.70 -20.40 5.37
N ASP A 86 12.89 -21.05 5.43
CA ASP A 86 13.01 -22.46 5.71
C ASP A 86 12.96 -22.75 7.23
N ARG A 87 12.95 -24.04 7.59
CA ARG A 87 12.97 -24.50 9.01
C ARG A 87 14.20 -24.06 9.80
N ASN A 88 15.28 -23.65 9.12
CA ASN A 88 16.50 -23.16 9.74
C ASN A 88 16.49 -21.63 9.88
N GLY A 89 15.42 -20.98 9.40
CA GLY A 89 15.26 -19.53 9.44
C GLY A 89 15.94 -18.78 8.31
N ASN A 90 16.36 -19.47 7.24
CA ASN A 90 16.97 -18.83 6.09
C ASN A 90 15.91 -18.34 5.11
N LEU A 91 16.15 -17.18 4.50
CA LEU A 91 15.34 -16.68 3.38
C LEU A 91 15.57 -17.56 2.14
N LEU A 92 14.50 -18.09 1.56
CA LEU A 92 14.58 -18.98 0.38
C LEU A 92 14.85 -18.26 -0.93
N GLY A 93 14.63 -16.96 -0.98
CA GLY A 93 14.90 -16.12 -2.14
C GLY A 93 14.38 -14.70 -1.93
N ASN A 94 14.79 -13.78 -2.78
CA ASN A 94 14.22 -12.43 -2.74
C ASN A 94 12.72 -12.47 -3.04
N PRO A 95 11.87 -11.72 -2.30
CA PRO A 95 10.45 -11.58 -2.60
C PRO A 95 10.21 -11.11 -4.03
N VAL A 96 9.28 -11.75 -4.72
CA VAL A 96 8.86 -11.32 -6.05
C VAL A 96 7.91 -10.14 -5.90
N CYS A 97 8.11 -9.09 -6.71
CA CYS A 97 7.30 -7.89 -6.67
C CYS A 97 5.87 -8.15 -7.17
N TYR A 98 4.88 -7.55 -6.55
CA TYR A 98 3.47 -7.66 -6.95
C TYR A 98 3.19 -7.16 -8.40
N ARG A 99 4.12 -6.40 -8.99
CA ARG A 99 4.04 -5.96 -10.40
C ARG A 99 4.60 -6.98 -11.39
N ASP A 100 5.03 -8.15 -10.92
CA ASP A 100 5.46 -9.24 -11.78
C ASP A 100 4.27 -9.81 -12.56
N PRO A 101 4.38 -10.03 -13.88
CA PRO A 101 3.26 -10.50 -14.71
C PRO A 101 2.86 -11.96 -14.46
N ARG A 102 3.53 -12.66 -13.54
CA ARG A 102 3.24 -14.08 -13.23
C ARG A 102 1.80 -14.35 -12.78
N THR A 103 1.09 -13.31 -12.38
CA THR A 103 -0.28 -13.40 -11.85
C THR A 103 -1.35 -12.91 -12.82
N ASP A 104 -0.97 -12.49 -14.02
CA ASP A 104 -1.91 -12.00 -15.04
C ASP A 104 -2.91 -13.10 -15.43
N GLY A 105 -4.21 -12.78 -15.41
CA GLY A 105 -5.30 -13.69 -15.75
C GLY A 105 -5.63 -14.77 -14.70
N LEU A 106 -4.87 -14.83 -13.59
CA LEU A 106 -5.09 -15.84 -12.55
C LEU A 106 -6.37 -15.63 -11.72
N PRO A 107 -6.83 -14.38 -11.45
CA PRO A 107 -8.10 -14.18 -10.75
C PRO A 107 -9.29 -14.84 -11.46
N GLU A 108 -9.42 -14.64 -12.75
CA GLU A 108 -10.49 -15.18 -13.57
C GLU A 108 -10.39 -16.72 -13.64
N GLU A 109 -9.18 -17.25 -13.75
CA GLU A 109 -8.94 -18.71 -13.75
C GLU A 109 -9.31 -19.35 -12.41
N PHE A 110 -8.94 -18.71 -11.29
CA PHE A 110 -9.14 -19.27 -9.96
C PHE A 110 -10.59 -19.21 -9.50
N PHE A 111 -11.28 -18.08 -9.71
CA PHE A 111 -12.63 -17.88 -9.19
C PHE A 111 -13.73 -18.14 -10.21
N GLY A 112 -13.52 -17.90 -11.52
CA GLY A 112 -14.60 -17.92 -12.51
C GLY A 112 -15.77 -17.04 -12.04
N ASP A 113 -16.99 -17.58 -12.03
CA ASP A 113 -18.21 -16.87 -11.64
C ASP A 113 -18.41 -16.76 -10.09
N ASN A 114 -17.46 -17.23 -9.28
CA ASN A 114 -17.62 -17.28 -7.82
C ASN A 114 -17.10 -16.04 -7.07
N LEU A 115 -16.86 -14.94 -7.77
CA LEU A 115 -16.26 -13.73 -7.22
C LEU A 115 -17.06 -13.15 -6.04
N VAL A 116 -18.38 -12.97 -6.22
CA VAL A 116 -19.26 -12.39 -5.19
C VAL A 116 -19.30 -13.27 -3.94
N ARG A 117 -19.33 -14.58 -4.13
CA ARG A 117 -19.30 -15.52 -3.00
C ARG A 117 -17.98 -15.40 -2.22
N HIS A 118 -16.86 -15.37 -2.92
CA HIS A 118 -15.55 -15.19 -2.30
C HIS A 118 -15.48 -13.87 -1.54
N TYR A 119 -15.94 -12.77 -2.16
CA TYR A 119 -15.99 -11.47 -1.49
C TYR A 119 -16.82 -11.48 -0.20
N SER A 120 -17.91 -12.22 -0.16
CA SER A 120 -18.73 -12.35 1.06
C SER A 120 -18.00 -13.02 2.23
N GLU A 121 -16.90 -13.71 1.97
CA GLU A 121 -16.05 -14.36 2.97
C GLU A 121 -14.80 -13.52 3.28
N ALA A 122 -14.02 -13.17 2.27
CA ALA A 122 -12.75 -12.45 2.41
C ALA A 122 -12.90 -10.92 2.50
N GLY A 123 -13.91 -10.36 1.84
CA GLY A 123 -14.17 -8.91 1.81
C GLY A 123 -13.16 -8.09 1.05
N ILE A 124 -12.19 -8.72 0.40
CA ILE A 124 -11.09 -8.05 -0.32
C ILE A 124 -11.42 -7.89 -1.80
N GLN A 125 -11.11 -6.73 -2.36
CA GLN A 125 -11.17 -6.50 -3.79
C GLN A 125 -10.21 -7.43 -4.50
N VAL A 126 -10.72 -8.25 -5.42
CA VAL A 126 -9.91 -9.19 -6.19
C VAL A 126 -9.06 -8.44 -7.20
N MET A 127 -7.74 -8.55 -7.04
CA MET A 127 -6.74 -7.98 -7.92
C MET A 127 -5.64 -9.01 -8.17
N SER A 128 -5.09 -9.07 -9.37
CA SER A 128 -4.03 -10.02 -9.72
C SER A 128 -2.80 -9.92 -8.80
N ILE A 129 -2.57 -8.75 -8.21
CA ILE A 129 -1.45 -8.49 -7.30
C ILE A 129 -1.59 -9.17 -5.92
N ASN A 130 -2.79 -9.61 -5.53
CA ASN A 130 -3.03 -10.15 -4.18
C ASN A 130 -2.22 -11.43 -3.94
N THR A 131 -1.81 -11.63 -2.69
CA THR A 131 -0.96 -12.75 -2.25
C THR A 131 -1.52 -14.11 -2.68
N LEU A 132 -2.84 -14.27 -2.64
CA LEU A 132 -3.53 -15.49 -3.08
C LEU A 132 -3.09 -15.89 -4.49
N PHE A 133 -3.08 -14.96 -5.44
CA PHE A 133 -2.72 -15.27 -6.83
C PHE A 133 -1.21 -15.44 -7.01
N GLN A 134 -0.41 -14.75 -6.22
CA GLN A 134 1.04 -14.98 -6.19
C GLN A 134 1.36 -16.41 -5.74
N LEU A 135 0.71 -16.91 -4.69
CA LEU A 135 0.84 -18.29 -4.24
C LEU A 135 0.26 -19.29 -5.24
N TYR A 136 -0.87 -18.95 -5.87
CA TYR A 136 -1.45 -19.79 -6.91
C TYR A 136 -0.53 -19.92 -8.12
N SER A 137 0.14 -18.84 -8.53
CA SER A 137 1.18 -18.86 -9.58
C SER A 137 2.34 -19.79 -9.20
N MET A 138 2.85 -19.71 -7.97
CA MET A 138 3.91 -20.59 -7.48
C MET A 138 3.46 -22.05 -7.48
N LYS A 139 2.24 -22.35 -7.03
CA LYS A 139 1.69 -23.70 -7.06
C LYS A 139 1.54 -24.23 -8.46
N LYS A 140 1.05 -23.42 -9.38
CA LYS A 140 0.82 -23.78 -10.79
C LYS A 140 2.12 -24.03 -11.54
N SER A 141 3.17 -23.26 -11.25
CA SER A 141 4.50 -23.44 -11.85
C SER A 141 5.31 -24.58 -11.24
N GLY A 142 4.84 -25.19 -10.14
CA GLY A 142 5.59 -26.21 -9.41
C GLY A 142 6.82 -25.66 -8.70
N ASP A 143 6.72 -24.44 -8.16
CA ASP A 143 7.83 -23.80 -7.44
C ASP A 143 8.22 -24.61 -6.20
N THR A 144 9.44 -25.11 -6.21
CA THR A 144 9.98 -25.98 -5.14
C THR A 144 10.17 -25.24 -3.81
N GLN A 145 10.15 -23.92 -3.79
CA GLN A 145 10.21 -23.17 -2.54
C GLN A 145 9.02 -23.50 -1.62
N LEU A 146 7.82 -23.77 -2.19
CA LEU A 146 6.65 -24.17 -1.40
C LEU A 146 6.82 -25.50 -0.67
N GLU A 147 7.70 -26.39 -1.16
CA GLU A 147 7.97 -27.70 -0.55
C GLU A 147 8.91 -27.63 0.67
N VAL A 148 9.83 -26.65 0.65
CA VAL A 148 10.87 -26.51 1.67
C VAL A 148 10.61 -25.34 2.62
N ALA A 149 9.66 -24.48 2.32
CA ALA A 149 9.27 -23.37 3.17
C ALA A 149 8.66 -23.85 4.49
N ASP A 150 9.01 -23.19 5.59
CA ASP A 150 8.42 -23.38 6.92
C ASP A 150 7.40 -22.30 7.25
N ARG A 151 7.67 -21.05 6.84
CA ARG A 151 6.76 -19.92 7.07
C ARG A 151 6.72 -18.98 5.88
N LEU A 152 5.52 -18.38 5.69
CA LEU A 152 5.28 -17.21 4.88
C LEU A 152 5.24 -15.99 5.79
N LEU A 153 6.03 -14.97 5.47
CA LEU A 153 6.04 -13.69 6.19
C LEU A 153 5.84 -12.55 5.19
N PHE A 154 4.86 -11.69 5.44
CA PHE A 154 4.70 -10.47 4.65
C PHE A 154 5.92 -9.56 4.82
N MET A 155 6.12 -8.62 3.92
CA MET A 155 7.33 -7.80 3.92
C MET A 155 7.68 -7.19 5.29
N PRO A 156 6.77 -6.52 6.03
CA PRO A 156 7.11 -5.95 7.34
C PRO A 156 7.37 -7.02 8.40
N ASP A 157 6.72 -8.17 8.26
CA ASP A 157 6.90 -9.31 9.16
C ASP A 157 8.24 -9.99 8.91
N LEU A 158 8.67 -10.06 7.66
CA LEU A 158 9.97 -10.58 7.26
C LEU A 158 11.12 -9.72 7.80
N PHE A 159 11.03 -8.40 7.69
CA PHE A 159 11.99 -7.49 8.31
C PHE A 159 12.03 -7.67 9.83
N SER A 160 10.85 -7.71 10.47
CA SER A 160 10.73 -7.92 11.92
C SER A 160 11.32 -9.26 12.36
N TYR A 161 11.10 -10.33 11.59
CA TYR A 161 11.65 -11.64 11.84
C TYR A 161 13.19 -11.63 11.85
N PHE A 162 13.81 -11.01 10.85
CA PHE A 162 15.26 -10.93 10.81
C PHE A 162 15.84 -10.07 11.94
N LEU A 163 15.08 -9.09 12.45
CA LEU A 163 15.47 -8.31 13.62
C LEU A 163 15.32 -9.09 14.95
N THR A 164 14.32 -9.98 15.08
CA THR A 164 13.93 -10.57 16.38
C THR A 164 14.09 -12.10 16.46
N GLY A 165 13.94 -12.78 15.32
CA GLY A 165 13.81 -14.24 15.26
C GLY A 165 12.39 -14.76 15.51
N VAL A 166 11.39 -13.89 15.69
CA VAL A 166 10.01 -14.29 15.94
C VAL A 166 9.21 -14.23 14.66
N ALA A 167 8.65 -15.38 14.23
CA ALA A 167 7.86 -15.53 13.02
C ALA A 167 6.36 -15.45 13.34
N ASN A 168 5.75 -14.33 13.03
CA ASN A 168 4.29 -14.12 13.06
C ASN A 168 3.91 -13.10 12.00
N ASN A 169 2.63 -13.04 11.64
CA ASN A 169 2.08 -12.09 10.67
C ASN A 169 1.22 -11.04 11.37
N GLU A 170 1.39 -9.77 11.03
CA GLU A 170 0.56 -8.72 11.60
C GLU A 170 -0.76 -8.60 10.81
N TYR A 171 -1.84 -8.32 11.52
CA TYR A 171 -3.22 -8.34 11.00
C TYR A 171 -3.46 -7.38 9.83
N CYS A 172 -3.01 -6.12 9.91
CA CYS A 172 -3.29 -5.12 8.88
C CYS A 172 -2.66 -5.52 7.54
N ILE A 173 -1.39 -6.01 7.57
CA ILE A 173 -0.71 -6.46 6.35
C ILE A 173 -1.26 -7.80 5.88
N ALA A 174 -1.54 -8.75 6.78
CA ALA A 174 -2.10 -10.06 6.44
C ALA A 174 -3.47 -9.94 5.78
N SER A 175 -4.28 -8.95 6.15
CA SER A 175 -5.60 -8.72 5.56
C SER A 175 -5.54 -8.39 4.06
N THR A 176 -4.43 -7.80 3.56
CA THR A 176 -4.27 -7.48 2.13
C THR A 176 -4.11 -8.71 1.25
N SER A 177 -3.87 -9.88 1.86
CA SER A 177 -3.52 -11.11 1.16
C SER A 177 -4.67 -11.77 0.40
N GLU A 178 -5.93 -11.42 0.73
CA GLU A 178 -7.14 -12.12 0.28
C GLU A 178 -7.28 -13.54 0.87
N LEU A 179 -6.48 -13.86 1.91
CA LEU A 179 -6.45 -15.19 2.55
C LEU A 179 -7.06 -15.21 3.96
N LEU A 180 -7.59 -14.07 4.45
CA LEU A 180 -8.30 -14.00 5.72
C LEU A 180 -9.82 -14.04 5.51
N GLU A 181 -10.53 -14.52 6.52
CA GLU A 181 -11.95 -14.24 6.69
C GLU A 181 -12.14 -12.85 7.31
N ALA A 182 -12.92 -12.00 6.66
CA ALA A 182 -13.09 -10.61 7.07
C ALA A 182 -13.69 -10.47 8.49
N ARG A 183 -14.63 -11.34 8.87
CA ARG A 183 -15.32 -11.28 10.19
C ARG A 183 -14.49 -11.86 11.33
N SER A 184 -13.94 -13.05 11.13
CA SER A 184 -13.15 -13.74 12.17
C SER A 184 -11.74 -13.18 12.28
N ARG A 185 -11.23 -12.50 11.23
CA ARG A 185 -9.87 -11.97 11.15
C ARG A 185 -8.79 -13.05 11.28
N THR A 186 -9.13 -14.25 10.85
CA THR A 186 -8.25 -15.42 10.88
C THR A 186 -8.04 -15.96 9.47
N TRP A 187 -7.06 -16.82 9.31
CA TRP A 187 -6.80 -17.47 8.03
C TRP A 187 -8.01 -18.27 7.55
N ASN A 188 -8.42 -18.06 6.29
CA ASN A 188 -9.46 -18.82 5.62
C ASN A 188 -8.93 -20.21 5.24
N GLN A 189 -9.04 -21.17 6.18
CA GLN A 189 -8.51 -22.52 6.02
C GLN A 189 -9.10 -23.26 4.81
N PRO A 190 -10.43 -23.20 4.52
CA PRO A 190 -10.99 -23.77 3.30
C PRO A 190 -10.38 -23.21 2.02
N LEU A 191 -10.12 -21.91 1.97
CA LEU A 191 -9.49 -21.26 0.82
C LEU A 191 -8.03 -21.69 0.65
N ILE A 192 -7.27 -21.74 1.74
CA ILE A 192 -5.88 -22.21 1.75
C ILE A 192 -5.81 -23.68 1.28
N GLN A 193 -6.72 -24.52 1.75
CA GLN A 193 -6.82 -25.90 1.29
C GLN A 193 -7.14 -25.99 -0.21
N ARG A 194 -8.06 -25.16 -0.71
CA ARG A 194 -8.40 -25.06 -2.15
C ARG A 194 -7.21 -24.60 -2.97
N LEU A 195 -6.44 -23.65 -2.46
CA LEU A 195 -5.22 -23.15 -3.10
C LEU A 195 -4.14 -24.26 -3.22
N GLY A 196 -4.17 -25.24 -2.33
CA GLY A 196 -3.28 -26.40 -2.37
C GLY A 196 -1.85 -26.10 -1.94
N VAL A 197 -1.66 -25.05 -1.12
CA VAL A 197 -0.37 -24.72 -0.48
C VAL A 197 -0.35 -25.25 0.96
N PRO A 198 0.84 -25.54 1.53
CA PRO A 198 0.94 -26.10 2.87
C PRO A 198 0.37 -25.14 3.93
N ALA A 199 -0.60 -25.61 4.73
CA ALA A 199 -1.26 -24.79 5.74
C ALA A 199 -0.30 -24.30 6.85
N HIS A 200 0.79 -25.01 7.12
CA HIS A 200 1.78 -24.61 8.12
C HIS A 200 2.57 -23.34 7.77
N LEU A 201 2.52 -22.90 6.51
CA LEU A 201 3.12 -21.63 6.07
C LEU A 201 2.49 -20.42 6.78
N PHE A 202 1.22 -20.54 7.14
CA PHE A 202 0.42 -19.48 7.73
C PHE A 202 0.49 -19.55 9.25
N GLY A 203 1.40 -18.75 9.83
CA GLY A 203 1.61 -18.68 11.28
C GLY A 203 0.54 -17.87 12.01
N ASP A 204 0.82 -17.58 13.29
CA ASP A 204 -0.07 -16.79 14.12
C ASP A 204 -0.23 -15.37 13.60
N ILE A 205 -1.45 -14.85 13.71
CA ILE A 205 -1.77 -13.44 13.43
C ILE A 205 -1.67 -12.66 14.73
N VAL A 206 -0.91 -11.57 14.73
CA VAL A 206 -0.79 -10.64 15.85
C VAL A 206 -1.41 -9.29 15.51
N MET A 207 -1.97 -8.62 16.52
CA MET A 207 -2.60 -7.32 16.35
C MET A 207 -1.56 -6.19 16.48
N PRO A 208 -1.80 -5.01 15.88
CA PRO A 208 -1.00 -3.82 16.13
C PRO A 208 -0.88 -3.51 17.63
N GLY A 209 0.31 -3.12 18.07
CA GLY A 209 0.66 -2.91 19.49
C GLY A 209 1.32 -4.10 20.15
N THR A 210 1.34 -5.28 19.51
CA THR A 210 2.00 -6.48 20.03
C THR A 210 3.53 -6.33 19.99
N VAL A 211 4.20 -6.65 21.11
CA VAL A 211 5.66 -6.78 21.14
C VAL A 211 6.05 -8.08 20.44
N ARG A 212 6.72 -7.98 19.30
CA ARG A 212 7.18 -9.15 18.52
C ARG A 212 8.41 -9.81 19.12
N GLY A 213 9.21 -9.05 19.86
CA GLY A 213 10.43 -9.54 20.49
C GLY A 213 11.42 -8.40 20.72
N LYS A 214 12.57 -8.76 21.28
CA LYS A 214 13.72 -7.87 21.41
C LYS A 214 14.54 -7.87 20.13
N LEU A 215 15.16 -6.73 19.82
CA LEU A 215 16.18 -6.66 18.78
C LEU A 215 17.30 -7.65 19.12
N LYS A 216 17.65 -8.50 18.15
CA LYS A 216 18.76 -9.47 18.30
C LYS A 216 20.06 -8.78 18.70
N ARG A 217 20.80 -9.42 19.57
CA ARG A 217 22.06 -8.86 20.08
C ARG A 217 23.09 -8.59 18.99
N GLU A 218 23.22 -9.50 18.02
CA GLU A 218 24.12 -9.31 16.88
C GLU A 218 23.78 -8.07 16.04
N ILE A 219 22.49 -7.78 15.86
CA ILE A 219 22.04 -6.57 15.13
C ILE A 219 22.29 -5.32 15.98
N ALA A 220 22.00 -5.38 17.28
CA ALA A 220 22.25 -4.27 18.20
C ALA A 220 23.75 -3.89 18.22
N GLU A 221 24.63 -4.89 18.33
CA GLU A 221 26.09 -4.70 18.29
C GLU A 221 26.55 -4.11 16.95
N GLU A 222 26.02 -4.61 15.82
CA GLU A 222 26.34 -4.13 14.47
C GLU A 222 25.96 -2.65 14.26
N ILE A 223 24.82 -2.20 14.79
CA ILE A 223 24.39 -0.80 14.67
C ILE A 223 24.95 0.10 15.80
N GLY A 224 25.66 -0.45 16.77
CA GLY A 224 26.26 0.27 17.90
C GLY A 224 25.28 0.60 19.01
N LEU A 225 24.21 -0.17 19.18
CA LEU A 225 23.20 -0.01 20.21
C LEU A 225 23.53 -0.87 21.42
N THR A 226 23.46 -0.30 22.62
CA THR A 226 23.75 -0.98 23.90
C THR A 226 22.49 -1.31 24.71
N ASP A 227 21.41 -0.58 24.48
CA ASP A 227 20.16 -0.75 25.21
C ASP A 227 19.32 -1.88 24.54
N GLU A 228 18.51 -2.57 25.33
CA GLU A 228 17.48 -3.46 24.80
C GLU A 228 16.35 -2.65 24.17
N VAL A 229 15.97 -3.02 22.96
CA VAL A 229 14.92 -2.35 22.17
C VAL A 229 13.86 -3.36 21.74
N ASP A 230 12.59 -3.00 21.93
CA ASP A 230 11.46 -3.80 21.46
C ASP A 230 11.19 -3.55 19.98
N VAL A 231 10.86 -4.63 19.24
CA VAL A 231 10.26 -4.53 17.92
C VAL A 231 8.75 -4.73 18.08
N ILE A 232 7.98 -3.73 17.64
CA ILE A 232 6.53 -3.67 17.85
C ILE A 232 5.81 -3.86 16.52
N ALA A 233 4.79 -4.72 16.51
CA ALA A 233 3.84 -4.75 15.40
C ALA A 233 3.05 -3.43 15.40
N VAL A 234 3.20 -2.65 14.34
CA VAL A 234 2.41 -1.44 14.08
C VAL A 234 1.25 -1.79 13.14
N GLY A 235 0.48 -0.83 12.65
CA GLY A 235 -0.35 -1.05 11.48
C GLY A 235 0.57 -1.27 10.27
N SER A 236 1.03 -2.51 10.08
CA SER A 236 2.20 -2.79 9.24
C SER A 236 1.96 -2.64 7.73
N HIS A 237 0.71 -2.45 7.28
CA HIS A 237 0.43 -1.88 5.97
C HIS A 237 0.54 -0.35 6.05
N ASP A 238 1.37 0.28 5.20
CA ASP A 238 1.65 1.73 5.20
C ASP A 238 0.39 2.59 5.29
N THR A 239 -0.65 2.22 4.52
CA THR A 239 -1.96 2.90 4.58
C THR A 239 -2.65 2.72 5.93
N ALA A 240 -2.48 1.57 6.63
CA ALA A 240 -3.08 1.40 7.96
C ALA A 240 -2.42 2.32 8.98
N SER A 241 -1.11 2.46 8.94
CA SER A 241 -0.37 3.42 9.75
C SER A 241 -0.77 4.86 9.44
N ALA A 242 -0.86 5.20 8.15
CA ALA A 242 -1.24 6.55 7.70
C ALA A 242 -2.67 6.93 8.15
N VAL A 243 -3.64 6.04 7.98
CA VAL A 243 -5.04 6.26 8.39
C VAL A 243 -5.15 6.39 9.93
N TYR A 244 -4.45 5.54 10.67
CA TYR A 244 -4.43 5.63 12.13
C TYR A 244 -3.89 6.96 12.65
N ALA A 245 -2.93 7.56 11.93
CA ALA A 245 -2.32 8.84 12.30
C ALA A 245 -3.19 10.06 11.98
N ILE A 246 -4.33 9.92 11.29
CA ILE A 246 -5.23 11.04 10.97
C ILE A 246 -5.81 11.62 12.25
N PRO A 247 -5.57 12.93 12.55
CA PRO A 247 -6.22 13.59 13.69
C PRO A 247 -7.72 13.68 13.42
N SER A 248 -8.52 12.93 14.17
CA SER A 248 -9.98 13.02 14.08
C SER A 248 -10.52 13.84 15.24
N THR A 249 -11.26 14.89 14.92
CA THR A 249 -12.09 15.64 15.89
C THR A 249 -13.49 15.03 16.02
N GLN A 250 -13.86 14.14 15.10
CA GLN A 250 -15.15 13.45 15.11
C GLN A 250 -15.11 12.24 16.03
N VAL A 251 -16.17 12.07 16.82
CA VAL A 251 -16.35 10.92 17.70
C VAL A 251 -16.65 9.67 16.87
N ASP A 252 -17.38 9.82 15.77
CA ASP A 252 -17.74 8.74 14.83
C ASP A 252 -16.87 8.78 13.58
N LYS A 253 -15.84 7.95 13.57
CA LYS A 253 -14.90 7.84 12.44
C LYS A 253 -15.54 7.27 11.17
N SER A 254 -16.68 6.59 11.26
CA SER A 254 -17.39 6.04 10.08
C SER A 254 -17.94 7.13 9.17
N ARG A 255 -18.07 8.38 9.67
CA ARG A 255 -18.48 9.57 8.91
C ARG A 255 -17.30 10.42 8.42
N CYS A 256 -16.08 9.99 8.71
CA CYS A 256 -14.84 10.64 8.32
C CYS A 256 -14.16 9.81 7.23
N ALA A 257 -14.31 10.21 5.97
CA ALA A 257 -13.56 9.61 4.89
C ALA A 257 -12.08 10.03 4.95
N PHE A 258 -11.22 9.14 4.48
CA PHE A 258 -9.84 9.45 4.17
C PHE A 258 -9.58 9.26 2.68
N LEU A 259 -8.68 10.08 2.15
CA LEU A 259 -8.09 9.92 0.83
C LEU A 259 -6.57 9.90 0.99
N SER A 260 -5.96 8.72 0.91
CA SER A 260 -4.51 8.60 0.84
C SER A 260 -4.08 8.80 -0.60
N SER A 261 -3.60 10.00 -0.93
CA SER A 261 -3.24 10.40 -2.29
C SER A 261 -1.75 10.21 -2.54
N GLY A 262 -1.42 9.20 -3.33
CA GLY A 262 -0.07 8.84 -3.75
C GLY A 262 -0.07 8.30 -5.18
N THR A 263 0.83 7.38 -5.50
CA THR A 263 0.83 6.63 -6.77
C THR A 263 -0.50 5.92 -6.96
N TRP A 264 -0.98 5.22 -5.93
CA TRP A 264 -2.36 4.81 -5.74
C TRP A 264 -3.08 5.86 -4.90
N SER A 265 -4.39 5.98 -5.09
CA SER A 265 -5.27 6.72 -4.19
C SER A 265 -6.21 5.75 -3.51
N LEU A 266 -6.19 5.75 -2.18
CA LEU A 266 -7.07 4.91 -1.38
C LEU A 266 -8.11 5.79 -0.71
N LEU A 267 -9.37 5.63 -1.12
CA LEU A 267 -10.50 6.40 -0.62
C LEU A 267 -11.40 5.50 0.22
N GLY A 268 -11.63 5.83 1.49
CA GLY A 268 -12.43 4.97 2.37
C GLY A 268 -12.76 5.57 3.72
N VAL A 269 -13.25 4.70 4.60
CA VAL A 269 -13.61 4.99 6.00
C VAL A 269 -13.09 3.91 6.92
N GLU A 270 -13.02 4.18 8.24
CA GLU A 270 -12.79 3.17 9.27
C GLU A 270 -14.11 2.71 9.87
N LEU A 271 -14.33 1.39 9.90
CA LEU A 271 -15.53 0.74 10.43
C LEU A 271 -15.15 -0.26 11.53
N ASP A 272 -16.12 -0.63 12.35
CA ASP A 272 -15.96 -1.71 13.35
C ASP A 272 -16.15 -3.10 12.71
N GLU A 273 -17.03 -3.20 11.71
CA GLU A 273 -17.40 -4.44 11.03
C GLU A 273 -17.27 -4.29 9.51
N PRO A 274 -16.94 -5.38 8.78
CA PRO A 274 -16.81 -5.35 7.34
C PRO A 274 -18.15 -5.25 6.62
N ILE A 275 -18.18 -4.56 5.47
CA ILE A 275 -19.31 -4.55 4.54
C ILE A 275 -19.04 -5.56 3.44
N LEU A 276 -19.79 -6.67 3.45
CA LEU A 276 -19.59 -7.85 2.59
C LEU A 276 -20.73 -8.03 1.57
N THR A 277 -21.39 -6.95 1.18
CA THR A 277 -22.53 -6.99 0.25
C THR A 277 -22.07 -7.15 -1.19
N GLU A 278 -22.93 -7.69 -2.03
CA GLU A 278 -22.69 -7.76 -3.48
C GLU A 278 -22.52 -6.37 -4.10
N GLU A 279 -23.24 -5.36 -3.57
CA GLU A 279 -23.10 -3.97 -4.02
C GLU A 279 -21.70 -3.42 -3.74
N ALA A 280 -21.15 -3.67 -2.53
CA ALA A 280 -19.81 -3.28 -2.18
C ALA A 280 -18.75 -3.99 -3.06
N CYS A 281 -18.95 -5.28 -3.34
CA CYS A 281 -18.11 -6.05 -4.25
C CYS A 281 -18.10 -5.45 -5.66
N ARG A 282 -19.27 -5.21 -6.23
CA ARG A 282 -19.42 -4.64 -7.59
C ARG A 282 -18.89 -3.22 -7.70
N ALA A 283 -18.96 -2.46 -6.61
CA ALA A 283 -18.39 -1.12 -6.55
C ALA A 283 -16.86 -1.13 -6.34
N GLY A 284 -16.21 -2.30 -6.18
CA GLY A 284 -14.76 -2.41 -6.05
C GLY A 284 -14.24 -2.00 -4.67
N PHE A 285 -15.07 -2.12 -3.61
CA PHE A 285 -14.59 -1.87 -2.25
C PHE A 285 -13.85 -3.08 -1.67
N THR A 286 -12.90 -2.79 -0.78
CA THR A 286 -12.12 -3.78 -0.02
C THR A 286 -12.24 -3.51 1.47
N ASN A 287 -12.19 -4.57 2.29
CA ASN A 287 -12.27 -4.51 3.77
C ASN A 287 -10.92 -4.91 4.37
N GLU A 288 -9.97 -4.01 4.36
CA GLU A 288 -8.65 -4.28 4.91
C GLU A 288 -8.58 -4.03 6.41
N GLY A 289 -7.69 -4.74 7.09
CA GLY A 289 -7.46 -4.56 8.52
C GLY A 289 -6.92 -3.19 8.88
N GLY A 290 -7.44 -2.62 9.96
CA GLY A 290 -7.01 -1.35 10.55
C GLY A 290 -6.50 -1.53 11.99
N VAL A 291 -5.82 -0.52 12.50
CA VAL A 291 -5.31 -0.48 13.88
C VAL A 291 -6.48 -0.51 14.86
N GLY A 292 -6.30 -1.20 15.99
CA GLY A 292 -7.34 -1.36 17.01
C GLY A 292 -8.47 -2.31 16.60
N GLY A 293 -8.21 -3.21 15.64
CA GLY A 293 -9.19 -4.16 15.13
C GLY A 293 -10.26 -3.51 14.24
N LYS A 294 -10.03 -2.32 13.74
CA LYS A 294 -10.91 -1.67 12.77
C LYS A 294 -10.81 -2.32 11.40
N ILE A 295 -11.78 -2.04 10.56
CA ILE A 295 -11.79 -2.34 9.13
C ILE A 295 -11.61 -1.02 8.38
N ARG A 296 -10.65 -0.97 7.48
CA ARG A 296 -10.52 0.09 6.49
C ARG A 296 -11.35 -0.33 5.27
N PHE A 297 -12.55 0.18 5.18
CA PHE A 297 -13.44 -0.04 4.03
C PHE A 297 -13.13 1.00 2.97
N LEU A 298 -12.45 0.60 1.89
CA LEU A 298 -11.87 1.53 0.93
C LEU A 298 -11.94 1.01 -0.52
N GLN A 299 -11.72 1.91 -1.46
CA GLN A 299 -11.44 1.61 -2.87
C GLN A 299 -9.98 1.93 -3.19
N ASN A 300 -9.33 1.05 -3.95
CA ASN A 300 -8.08 1.34 -4.62
C ASN A 300 -8.39 2.01 -5.97
N ILE A 301 -7.91 3.22 -6.15
CA ILE A 301 -8.11 4.05 -7.34
C ILE A 301 -6.74 4.33 -7.93
N THR A 302 -6.60 4.31 -9.24
CA THR A 302 -5.39 4.80 -9.90
C THR A 302 -5.21 6.27 -9.52
N GLY A 303 -4.14 6.55 -8.78
CA GLY A 303 -3.91 7.89 -8.25
C GLY A 303 -3.03 8.75 -9.16
N LEU A 304 -1.96 9.29 -8.59
CA LEU A 304 -1.01 10.14 -9.32
C LEU A 304 -0.09 9.35 -10.27
N TRP A 305 -0.29 8.05 -10.43
CA TRP A 305 0.48 7.20 -11.34
C TRP A 305 0.55 7.75 -12.76
N ILE A 306 -0.62 8.16 -13.32
CA ILE A 306 -0.68 8.72 -14.68
C ILE A 306 0.20 9.96 -14.79
N LEU A 307 0.07 10.88 -13.85
CA LEU A 307 0.89 12.10 -13.82
C LEU A 307 2.37 11.81 -13.61
N GLN A 308 2.70 10.85 -12.75
CA GLN A 308 4.10 10.44 -12.51
C GLN A 308 4.73 9.84 -13.77
N ARG A 309 3.97 9.03 -14.53
CA ARG A 309 4.44 8.47 -15.81
C ARG A 309 4.65 9.56 -16.86
N LEU A 310 3.72 10.49 -17.00
CA LEU A 310 3.88 11.66 -17.88
C LEU A 310 5.15 12.44 -17.55
N ILE A 311 5.35 12.80 -16.28
CA ILE A 311 6.53 13.53 -15.81
C ILE A 311 7.82 12.75 -16.12
N ALA A 312 7.83 11.43 -15.90
CA ALA A 312 9.00 10.60 -16.19
C ALA A 312 9.34 10.62 -17.69
N GLN A 313 8.34 10.45 -18.56
CA GLN A 313 8.52 10.47 -20.03
C GLN A 313 8.97 11.84 -20.54
N TRP A 314 8.37 12.93 -20.05
CA TRP A 314 8.80 14.29 -20.40
C TRP A 314 10.24 14.57 -19.96
N LYS A 315 10.62 14.08 -18.77
CA LYS A 315 11.99 14.22 -18.27
C LYS A 315 13.00 13.45 -19.14
N GLU A 316 12.66 12.25 -19.58
CA GLU A 316 13.49 11.44 -20.49
C GLU A 316 13.68 12.15 -21.85
N ARG A 317 12.67 12.86 -22.32
CA ARG A 317 12.73 13.70 -23.53
C ARG A 317 13.44 15.04 -23.33
N GLY A 318 13.90 15.36 -22.10
CA GLY A 318 14.57 16.61 -21.76
C GLY A 318 13.62 17.82 -21.66
N GLU A 319 12.33 17.59 -21.50
CA GLU A 319 11.31 18.62 -21.48
C GLU A 319 11.12 19.24 -20.09
N ARG A 320 10.50 20.43 -20.04
CA ARG A 320 10.21 21.09 -18.77
C ARG A 320 9.01 20.41 -18.09
N CYS A 321 9.25 19.75 -16.96
CA CYS A 321 8.25 18.92 -16.27
C CYS A 321 8.23 19.09 -14.74
N GLY A 322 8.66 20.24 -14.22
CA GLY A 322 8.57 20.54 -12.77
C GLY A 322 7.11 20.71 -12.33
N TYR A 323 6.77 20.20 -11.15
CA TYR A 323 5.41 20.24 -10.62
C TYR A 323 4.80 21.66 -10.62
N ASP A 324 5.52 22.68 -10.15
CA ASP A 324 5.02 24.07 -10.10
C ASP A 324 4.66 24.59 -11.51
N PHE A 325 5.47 24.25 -12.50
CA PHE A 325 5.21 24.63 -13.90
C PHE A 325 3.98 23.93 -14.44
N LEU A 326 3.87 22.61 -14.23
CA LEU A 326 2.78 21.80 -14.75
C LEU A 326 1.44 22.18 -14.11
N LEU A 327 1.42 22.42 -12.81
CA LEU A 327 0.23 22.82 -12.09
C LEU A 327 -0.25 24.22 -12.52
N SER A 328 0.67 25.18 -12.66
CA SER A 328 0.34 26.51 -13.16
C SER A 328 -0.18 26.49 -14.60
N ALA A 329 0.40 25.62 -15.45
CA ALA A 329 -0.09 25.42 -16.81
C ALA A 329 -1.51 24.81 -16.82
N ALA A 330 -1.76 23.81 -15.94
CA ALA A 330 -3.08 23.20 -15.80
C ALA A 330 -4.16 24.15 -15.27
N GLU A 331 -3.80 25.06 -14.34
CA GLU A 331 -4.74 26.10 -13.86
C GLU A 331 -5.22 27.02 -14.99
N SER A 332 -4.35 27.28 -15.95
CA SER A 332 -4.63 28.20 -17.08
C SER A 332 -5.28 27.47 -18.28
N ALA A 333 -5.28 26.14 -18.27
CA ALA A 333 -5.84 25.34 -19.34
C ALA A 333 -7.36 25.25 -19.25
N ASP A 334 -8.04 25.23 -20.39
CA ASP A 334 -9.49 25.03 -20.49
C ASP A 334 -9.76 23.86 -21.44
N ILE A 335 -9.92 22.67 -20.87
CA ILE A 335 -10.26 21.45 -21.60
C ILE A 335 -11.35 20.68 -20.85
N PRO A 336 -12.46 20.28 -21.54
CA PRO A 336 -13.56 19.56 -20.90
C PRO A 336 -13.30 18.05 -20.77
N SER A 337 -12.25 17.51 -21.41
CA SER A 337 -12.01 16.07 -21.52
C SER A 337 -11.72 15.44 -20.18
N VAL A 338 -12.35 14.28 -19.93
CA VAL A 338 -12.16 13.46 -18.74
C VAL A 338 -11.94 12.00 -19.13
N ILE A 339 -11.06 11.33 -18.42
CA ILE A 339 -10.72 9.93 -18.63
C ILE A 339 -11.19 9.09 -17.44
N ASP A 340 -11.49 7.81 -17.67
CA ASP A 340 -11.58 6.85 -16.57
C ASP A 340 -10.18 6.45 -16.15
N VAL A 341 -9.71 7.01 -15.03
CA VAL A 341 -8.34 6.78 -14.55
C VAL A 341 -8.04 5.32 -14.20
N ASP A 342 -9.08 4.50 -14.00
CA ASP A 342 -8.95 3.07 -13.69
C ASP A 342 -9.01 2.18 -14.95
N ASP A 343 -9.16 2.77 -16.16
CA ASP A 343 -9.15 2.02 -17.40
C ASP A 343 -7.80 1.30 -17.62
N LYS A 344 -7.88 0.10 -18.19
CA LYS A 344 -6.72 -0.77 -18.45
C LYS A 344 -5.66 -0.10 -19.35
N ILE A 345 -6.08 0.81 -20.24
CA ILE A 345 -5.16 1.52 -21.14
C ILE A 345 -4.10 2.33 -20.36
N PHE A 346 -4.40 2.78 -19.11
CA PHE A 346 -3.50 3.57 -18.27
C PHE A 346 -2.63 2.75 -17.32
N GLN A 347 -2.80 1.43 -17.26
CA GLN A 347 -2.07 0.61 -16.30
C GLN A 347 -0.57 0.55 -16.60
N ASN A 348 -0.19 0.35 -17.86
CA ASN A 348 1.22 0.30 -18.27
C ASN A 348 1.41 0.61 -19.77
N PRO A 349 0.96 1.78 -20.28
CA PRO A 349 1.14 2.13 -21.67
C PRO A 349 2.61 2.37 -22.02
N VAL A 350 2.97 2.21 -23.28
CA VAL A 350 4.29 2.57 -23.81
C VAL A 350 4.50 4.09 -23.70
N ASP A 351 3.51 4.86 -24.16
CA ASP A 351 3.43 6.29 -24.00
C ASP A 351 2.10 6.70 -23.34
N MET A 352 2.17 7.51 -22.29
CA MET A 352 0.98 7.89 -21.52
C MET A 352 0.21 9.03 -22.20
N GLU A 353 0.86 9.91 -22.94
CA GLU A 353 0.18 10.95 -23.71
C GLU A 353 -0.61 10.34 -24.85
N ASP A 354 -0.02 9.37 -25.58
CA ASP A 354 -0.73 8.63 -26.63
C ASP A 354 -1.94 7.87 -26.08
N ALA A 355 -1.81 7.23 -24.90
CA ALA A 355 -2.91 6.53 -24.25
C ALA A 355 -4.06 7.48 -23.87
N ILE A 356 -3.77 8.70 -23.39
CA ILE A 356 -4.77 9.72 -23.09
C ILE A 356 -5.46 10.20 -24.38
N ALA A 357 -4.67 10.44 -25.42
CA ALA A 357 -5.20 10.85 -26.73
C ALA A 357 -6.11 9.78 -27.33
N GLU A 358 -5.69 8.52 -27.35
CA GLU A 358 -6.46 7.37 -27.81
C GLU A 358 -7.78 7.20 -27.03
N TYR A 359 -7.73 7.33 -25.71
CA TYR A 359 -8.92 7.28 -24.87
C TYR A 359 -9.89 8.40 -25.22
N CYS A 360 -9.41 9.66 -25.33
CA CYS A 360 -10.26 10.81 -25.67
C CYS A 360 -10.88 10.65 -27.06
N GLU A 361 -10.10 10.25 -28.06
CA GLU A 361 -10.59 10.01 -29.42
C GLU A 361 -11.67 8.93 -29.44
N ALA A 362 -11.44 7.79 -28.78
CA ALA A 362 -12.40 6.69 -28.70
C ALA A 362 -13.73 7.09 -28.04
N HIS A 363 -13.72 8.09 -27.18
CA HIS A 363 -14.91 8.60 -26.48
C HIS A 363 -15.45 9.90 -27.08
N GLY A 364 -14.94 10.35 -28.24
CA GLY A 364 -15.42 11.56 -28.96
C GLY A 364 -15.17 12.84 -28.17
N GLN A 365 -14.11 12.89 -27.36
CA GLN A 365 -13.71 14.04 -26.55
C GLN A 365 -12.56 14.81 -27.22
N PRO A 366 -12.41 16.12 -26.96
CA PRO A 366 -11.23 16.87 -27.41
C PRO A 366 -9.94 16.24 -26.91
N ILE A 367 -8.94 16.13 -27.78
CA ILE A 367 -7.64 15.58 -27.41
C ILE A 367 -6.80 16.68 -26.73
N PRO A 368 -6.24 16.47 -25.52
CA PRO A 368 -5.32 17.43 -24.91
C PRO A 368 -4.03 17.55 -25.73
N GLU A 369 -3.64 18.76 -26.10
CA GLU A 369 -2.47 19.03 -26.98
C GLU A 369 -1.30 19.67 -26.20
N THR A 370 -1.57 20.37 -25.11
CA THR A 370 -0.54 21.05 -24.31
C THR A 370 -0.33 20.35 -22.96
N TYR A 371 0.84 20.53 -22.36
CA TYR A 371 1.10 20.01 -21.00
C TYR A 371 0.03 20.44 -20.00
N GLY A 372 -0.42 21.69 -20.09
CA GLY A 372 -1.50 22.20 -19.22
C GLY A 372 -2.80 21.44 -19.40
N GLU A 373 -3.21 21.20 -20.64
CA GLU A 373 -4.44 20.46 -20.94
C GLU A 373 -4.35 18.99 -20.54
N VAL A 374 -3.20 18.31 -20.80
CA VAL A 374 -2.96 16.93 -20.38
C VAL A 374 -3.06 16.81 -18.85
N VAL A 375 -2.36 17.66 -18.13
CA VAL A 375 -2.37 17.64 -16.66
C VAL A 375 -3.75 18.02 -16.12
N ARG A 376 -4.42 19.01 -16.71
CA ARG A 376 -5.79 19.39 -16.35
C ARG A 376 -6.76 18.23 -16.53
N CYS A 377 -6.73 17.55 -17.68
CA CYS A 377 -7.53 16.37 -17.96
C CYS A 377 -7.33 15.30 -16.89
N VAL A 378 -6.11 14.95 -16.53
CA VAL A 378 -5.81 13.96 -15.49
C VAL A 378 -6.34 14.38 -14.12
N LEU A 379 -6.09 15.63 -13.70
CA LEU A 379 -6.47 16.10 -12.37
C LEU A 379 -7.99 16.19 -12.20
N GLN A 380 -8.71 16.71 -13.18
CA GLN A 380 -10.18 16.76 -13.10
C GLN A 380 -10.83 15.37 -13.18
N SER A 381 -10.22 14.43 -13.91
CA SER A 381 -10.64 13.03 -13.94
C SER A 381 -10.48 12.35 -12.58
N LEU A 382 -9.34 12.56 -11.90
CA LEU A 382 -9.14 12.10 -10.54
C LEU A 382 -10.17 12.70 -9.57
N ALA A 383 -10.46 14.01 -9.69
CA ALA A 383 -11.46 14.67 -8.85
C ALA A 383 -12.85 14.05 -9.01
N LEU A 384 -13.26 13.81 -10.27
CA LEU A 384 -14.54 13.15 -10.58
C LEU A 384 -14.58 11.72 -10.04
N ARG A 385 -13.48 10.98 -10.17
CA ARG A 385 -13.39 9.60 -9.65
C ARG A 385 -13.49 9.56 -8.12
N TYR A 386 -12.86 10.50 -7.41
CA TYR A 386 -12.98 10.62 -5.95
C TYR A 386 -14.41 10.98 -5.53
N LYS A 387 -15.04 11.92 -6.25
CA LYS A 387 -16.46 12.26 -6.01
C LYS A 387 -17.36 11.03 -6.17
N GLN A 388 -17.19 10.26 -7.25
CA GLN A 388 -17.94 9.02 -7.47
C GLN A 388 -17.73 8.01 -6.32
N GLY A 389 -16.48 7.88 -5.81
CA GLY A 389 -16.18 7.03 -4.66
C GLY A 389 -16.90 7.48 -3.39
N ILE A 390 -16.96 8.79 -3.11
CA ILE A 390 -17.70 9.34 -1.97
C ILE A 390 -19.21 9.10 -2.15
N ASP A 391 -19.76 9.30 -3.34
CA ASP A 391 -21.16 9.03 -3.63
C ASP A 391 -21.51 7.53 -3.44
N GLN A 392 -20.59 6.63 -3.76
CA GLN A 392 -20.74 5.18 -3.52
C GLN A 392 -20.65 4.86 -2.03
N LEU A 393 -19.69 5.44 -1.29
CA LEU A 393 -19.60 5.30 0.17
C LEU A 393 -20.91 5.74 0.84
N ASN A 394 -21.45 6.89 0.45
CA ASN A 394 -22.71 7.42 1.00
C ASN A 394 -23.92 6.52 0.75
N ARG A 395 -23.88 5.66 -0.27
CA ARG A 395 -24.94 4.65 -0.50
C ARG A 395 -24.78 3.40 0.36
N LEU A 396 -23.54 3.01 0.63
CA LEU A 396 -23.23 1.78 1.36
C LEU A 396 -23.19 1.97 2.88
N LEU A 397 -22.96 3.19 3.35
CA LEU A 397 -22.86 3.51 4.77
C LEU A 397 -24.21 3.87 5.37
N PRO A 398 -24.44 3.62 6.67
CA PRO A 398 -25.69 3.96 7.37
C PRO A 398 -25.90 5.48 7.52
N ALA A 399 -24.83 6.28 7.42
CA ALA A 399 -24.87 7.72 7.51
C ALA A 399 -23.90 8.37 6.49
N PRO A 400 -24.20 9.56 5.96
CA PRO A 400 -23.37 10.20 4.95
C PRO A 400 -22.03 10.67 5.54
N ILE A 401 -21.03 10.74 4.66
CA ILE A 401 -19.72 11.32 4.96
C ILE A 401 -19.86 12.82 5.25
N GLU A 402 -19.27 13.28 6.34
CA GLU A 402 -19.28 14.69 6.76
C GLU A 402 -17.89 15.36 6.63
N GLN A 403 -16.83 14.55 6.65
CA GLN A 403 -15.46 15.06 6.60
C GLN A 403 -14.63 14.18 5.66
N LEU A 404 -13.78 14.83 4.86
CA LEU A 404 -12.75 14.16 4.06
C LEU A 404 -11.37 14.62 4.54
N ASN A 405 -10.53 13.67 4.94
CA ASN A 405 -9.15 13.89 5.33
C ASN A 405 -8.23 13.44 4.20
N ILE A 406 -7.48 14.36 3.61
CA ILE A 406 -6.54 14.05 2.52
C ILE A 406 -5.13 13.93 3.12
N ILE A 407 -4.49 12.79 2.89
CA ILE A 407 -3.14 12.46 3.35
C ILE A 407 -2.28 11.98 2.18
N GLY A 408 -0.97 11.80 2.41
CA GLY A 408 -0.03 11.35 1.39
C GLY A 408 0.62 12.49 0.60
N GLY A 409 1.45 12.15 -0.38
CA GLY A 409 2.22 13.13 -1.16
C GLY A 409 1.38 14.10 -1.96
N GLY A 410 0.20 13.70 -2.41
CA GLY A 410 -0.73 14.55 -3.14
C GLY A 410 -1.38 15.65 -2.28
N SER A 411 -1.42 15.48 -0.94
CA SER A 411 -1.99 16.50 -0.04
C SER A 411 -1.10 17.74 0.12
N VAL A 412 0.18 17.64 -0.20
CA VAL A 412 1.15 18.73 -0.05
C VAL A 412 1.05 19.74 -1.20
N SER A 413 0.45 19.36 -2.32
CA SER A 413 0.21 20.26 -3.44
C SER A 413 -1.12 21.00 -3.23
N TYR A 414 -1.05 22.19 -2.68
CA TYR A 414 -2.20 23.08 -2.43
C TYR A 414 -3.07 23.33 -3.68
N THR A 415 -2.50 23.22 -4.85
CA THR A 415 -3.14 23.38 -6.16
C THR A 415 -4.06 22.21 -6.50
N HIS A 416 -3.75 21.01 -6.07
CA HIS A 416 -4.65 19.84 -6.20
C HIS A 416 -5.97 20.03 -5.48
N LEU A 417 -5.96 20.65 -4.29
CA LEU A 417 -7.15 20.87 -3.47
C LEU A 417 -8.08 21.92 -4.10
N ARG A 418 -7.53 22.97 -4.73
CA ARG A 418 -8.33 24.00 -5.40
C ARG A 418 -9.06 23.52 -6.65
N ALA A 419 -8.51 22.53 -7.37
CA ALA A 419 -9.20 21.90 -8.49
C ALA A 419 -10.52 21.20 -8.06
N HIS A 420 -10.62 20.83 -6.76
CA HIS A 420 -11.83 20.23 -6.17
C HIS A 420 -12.90 21.26 -5.78
N GLU A 421 -12.51 22.51 -5.47
CA GLU A 421 -13.46 23.57 -5.08
C GLU A 421 -14.23 24.20 -6.24
N THR A 422 -13.71 24.09 -7.46
CA THR A 422 -14.31 24.72 -8.66
C THR A 422 -15.32 23.83 -9.39
N SER A 423 -15.61 22.63 -8.90
CA SER A 423 -16.58 21.67 -9.49
C SER A 423 -17.88 21.56 -8.69
N GLN A 424 -18.31 22.67 -8.01
CA GLN A 424 -19.66 22.80 -7.44
C GLN A 424 -20.65 23.35 -8.45
#